data_c6670e49cbecf911185e748bbc27df50
#
_entry.id   c6670e49cbecf911185e748bbc27df50
#
_cell.length_a   1.000
_cell.length_b   1.000
_cell.length_c   1.000
_cell.angle_alpha   90.00
_cell.angle_beta   90.00
_cell.angle_gamma   90.00
#
_symmetry.space_group_name_H-M   'P 1'
#
loop_
_entity.id
_entity.type
_entity.pdbx_description
1 polymer ?
#
loop_
_entity_poly.entity_id
_entity_poly.type
_entity_poly.pdbx_seq_one_letter_code
_entity_poly.pdbx_strand_id
1 'polypeptide(L)'
;YAALVRAGMPIPYPRQVVELLRNPKGERARVDELQKRAVVDEIELFATLTSTEKDMLSRQLRTSPYVSDDIICRQGEPADSLFVLAQGHVHVVGDSRDGTVRHKFATLEAPAYFGEMGLLLGAPRGATVLASGDVMCYQLDKRGFDAILKARPEIATAMSEVLLRMFVLCLVL
;
A
#
# COMPACT_ATOMS: atom_id res chain seq x y z
N TYR A 1 -8.84 -27.47 33.25
CA TYR A 1 -9.30 -26.11 33.55
C TYR A 1 -10.25 -26.07 34.72
N ALA A 2 -11.33 -26.84 34.67
CA ALA A 2 -12.35 -26.93 35.74
C ALA A 2 -11.83 -27.52 37.06
N ALA A 3 -10.81 -28.38 37.04
CA ALA A 3 -10.21 -29.00 38.25
C ALA A 3 -9.33 -28.00 39.03
N LEU A 4 -8.64 -27.10 38.36
CA LEU A 4 -7.78 -26.08 38.99
C LEU A 4 -8.58 -24.97 39.70
N VAL A 5 -9.74 -24.62 39.14
CA VAL A 5 -10.65 -23.62 39.74
C VAL A 5 -11.27 -24.14 41.02
N ARG A 6 -11.56 -25.48 41.14
CA ARG A 6 -12.06 -26.12 42.37
C ARG A 6 -11.03 -26.20 43.49
N ALA A 7 -9.74 -26.15 43.18
CA ALA A 7 -8.66 -26.22 44.16
C ALA A 7 -8.26 -24.84 44.74
N GLY A 8 -8.94 -23.74 44.36
CA GLY A 8 -8.67 -22.41 44.90
C GLY A 8 -7.27 -21.88 44.59
N MET A 9 -6.57 -22.45 43.59
CA MET A 9 -5.25 -21.97 43.20
C MET A 9 -5.39 -20.72 42.32
N PRO A 10 -4.74 -19.59 42.65
CA PRO A 10 -4.71 -18.43 41.81
C PRO A 10 -3.97 -18.78 40.50
N ILE A 11 -4.64 -18.67 39.38
CA ILE A 11 -4.01 -18.81 38.05
C ILE A 11 -3.12 -17.58 37.88
N PRO A 12 -1.79 -17.71 37.75
CA PRO A 12 -0.92 -16.59 37.51
C PRO A 12 -1.13 -16.14 36.05
N TYR A 13 -2.05 -15.19 35.84
CA TYR A 13 -2.06 -14.46 34.58
C TYR A 13 -0.80 -13.57 34.54
N PRO A 14 0.06 -13.70 33.55
CA PRO A 14 1.20 -12.79 33.42
C PRO A 14 0.67 -11.36 33.31
N ARG A 15 0.96 -10.53 34.31
CA ARG A 15 0.57 -9.10 34.36
C ARG A 15 1.03 -8.32 33.11
N GLN A 16 2.00 -8.82 32.38
CA GLN A 16 2.52 -8.20 31.15
C GLN A 16 1.52 -8.18 29.98
N VAL A 17 0.53 -9.10 29.92
CA VAL A 17 -0.48 -9.12 28.85
C VAL A 17 -1.48 -7.97 29.00
N VAL A 18 -1.68 -7.45 30.21
CA VAL A 18 -2.64 -6.37 30.47
C VAL A 18 -2.07 -4.99 30.14
N GLU A 19 -0.75 -4.79 30.19
CA GLU A 19 -0.11 -3.53 29.81
C GLU A 19 -0.04 -3.35 28.30
N LEU A 20 0.10 -4.41 27.51
CA LEU A 20 0.10 -4.35 26.03
C LEU A 20 -1.27 -3.94 25.45
N LEU A 21 -2.36 -4.08 26.20
CA LEU A 21 -3.70 -3.66 25.78
C LEU A 21 -4.03 -2.19 26.13
N ARG A 22 -3.17 -1.51 26.86
CA ARG A 22 -3.29 -0.09 27.25
C ARG A 22 -2.35 0.80 26.43
N ASN A 23 -2.32 0.61 25.12
CA ASN A 23 -1.63 1.58 24.28
C ASN A 23 -2.52 2.83 24.11
N PRO A 24 -2.12 4.00 24.65
CA PRO A 24 -2.90 5.22 24.49
C PRO A 24 -3.04 5.53 22.99
N LYS A 25 -4.20 6.04 22.59
CA LYS A 25 -4.51 6.37 21.17
C LYS A 25 -3.39 7.18 20.50
N GLY A 26 -2.67 8.01 21.26
CA GLY A 26 -1.56 8.82 20.76
C GLY A 26 -0.29 8.04 20.40
N GLU A 27 -0.01 6.92 21.07
CA GLU A 27 1.16 6.09 20.78
C GLU A 27 0.97 5.26 19.52
N ARG A 28 -0.24 4.75 19.30
CA ARG A 28 -0.59 4.05 18.03
C ARG A 28 -0.50 4.98 16.84
N ALA A 29 -1.01 6.21 16.96
CA ALA A 29 -0.92 7.20 15.90
C ALA A 29 0.54 7.56 15.58
N ARG A 30 1.40 7.66 16.59
CA ARG A 30 2.83 7.94 16.42
C ARG A 30 3.57 6.78 15.75
N VAL A 31 3.25 5.55 16.12
CA VAL A 31 3.83 4.35 15.49
C VAL A 31 3.40 4.28 14.02
N ASP A 32 2.12 4.52 13.72
CA ASP A 32 1.60 4.55 12.34
C ASP A 32 2.29 5.65 11.49
N GLU A 33 2.49 6.85 12.04
CA GLU A 33 3.25 7.91 11.34
C GLU A 33 4.70 7.51 11.05
N LEU A 34 5.39 6.89 12.01
CA LEU A 34 6.76 6.41 11.82
C LEU A 34 6.84 5.30 10.76
N GLN A 35 5.88 4.39 10.74
CA GLN A 35 5.80 3.32 9.73
C GLN A 35 5.56 3.89 8.33
N LYS A 36 4.63 4.83 8.18
CA LYS A 36 4.37 5.53 6.92
C LYS A 36 5.62 6.25 6.42
N ARG A 37 6.32 6.95 7.33
CA ARG A 37 7.54 7.66 6.98
C ARG A 37 8.65 6.72 6.53
N ALA A 38 8.84 5.61 7.23
CA ALA A 38 9.85 4.60 6.87
C ALA A 38 9.60 4.04 5.45
N VAL A 39 8.36 3.67 5.13
CA VAL A 39 8.01 3.16 3.80
C VAL A 39 8.20 4.23 2.71
N VAL A 40 7.86 5.49 2.97
CA VAL A 40 8.11 6.60 2.02
C VAL A 40 9.61 6.75 1.73
N ASP A 41 10.48 6.50 2.72
CA ASP A 41 11.93 6.55 2.53
C ASP A 41 12.49 5.42 1.64
N GLU A 42 11.83 4.26 1.66
CA GLU A 42 12.24 3.08 0.89
C GLU A 42 11.77 3.11 -0.57
N ILE A 43 10.72 3.88 -0.89
CA ILE A 43 10.21 3.99 -2.27
C ILE A 43 11.11 4.91 -3.09
N GLU A 44 11.78 4.35 -4.09
CA GLU A 44 12.67 5.06 -5.01
C GLU A 44 12.00 6.28 -5.67
N LEU A 45 10.72 6.18 -5.98
CA LEU A 45 9.93 7.26 -6.55
C LEU A 45 10.00 8.56 -5.72
N PHE A 46 10.11 8.45 -4.41
CA PHE A 46 10.16 9.57 -3.48
C PHE A 46 11.58 9.94 -3.04
N ALA A 47 12.61 9.35 -3.66
CA ALA A 47 14.01 9.59 -3.29
C ALA A 47 14.43 11.06 -3.44
N THR A 48 13.86 11.78 -4.40
CA THR A 48 14.15 13.21 -4.66
C THR A 48 13.48 14.16 -3.67
N LEU A 49 12.51 13.69 -2.87
CA LEU A 49 11.83 14.50 -1.87
C LEU A 49 12.76 14.82 -0.69
N THR A 50 12.70 16.06 -0.23
CA THR A 50 13.34 16.49 1.03
C THR A 50 12.67 15.80 2.22
N SER A 51 13.36 15.77 3.38
CA SER A 51 12.80 15.20 4.61
C SER A 51 11.45 15.82 4.98
N THR A 52 11.32 17.15 4.86
CA THR A 52 10.08 17.87 5.15
C THR A 52 8.94 17.46 4.20
N GLU A 53 9.24 17.31 2.91
CA GLU A 53 8.24 16.87 1.92
C GLU A 53 7.79 15.43 2.16
N LYS A 54 8.72 14.54 2.54
CA LYS A 54 8.41 13.16 2.94
C LYS A 54 7.54 13.10 4.19
N ASP A 55 7.79 13.97 5.18
CA ASP A 55 6.95 14.09 6.38
C ASP A 55 5.54 14.58 6.03
N MET A 56 5.42 15.54 5.12
CA MET A 56 4.12 16.02 4.63
C MET A 56 3.38 14.93 3.86
N LEU A 57 4.07 14.18 3.02
CA LEU A 57 3.50 13.05 2.27
C LEU A 57 3.01 11.95 3.22
N SER A 58 3.83 11.53 4.19
CA SER A 58 3.48 10.44 5.12
C SER A 58 2.20 10.75 5.91
N ARG A 59 1.96 12.00 6.27
CA ARG A 59 0.73 12.45 6.95
C ARG A 59 -0.52 12.39 6.08
N GLN A 60 -0.38 12.45 4.76
CA GLN A 60 -1.52 12.35 3.82
C GLN A 60 -1.87 10.89 3.50
N LEU A 61 -0.98 9.96 3.81
CA LEU A 61 -1.20 8.54 3.60
C LEU A 61 -2.29 7.99 4.53
N ARG A 62 -3.25 7.27 3.95
CA ARG A 62 -4.30 6.56 4.69
C ARG A 62 -3.93 5.08 4.79
N THR A 63 -3.99 4.53 5.98
CA THR A 63 -3.73 3.12 6.25
C THR A 63 -4.88 2.27 5.71
N SER A 64 -4.56 1.27 4.89
CA SER A 64 -5.53 0.39 4.23
C SER A 64 -5.03 -1.06 4.29
N PRO A 65 -5.43 -1.82 5.31
CA PRO A 65 -5.11 -3.25 5.42
C PRO A 65 -6.04 -4.08 4.53
N TYR A 66 -5.50 -5.18 4.00
CA TYR A 66 -6.22 -6.16 3.19
C TYR A 66 -5.84 -7.57 3.62
N VAL A 67 -6.75 -8.53 3.41
CA VAL A 67 -6.51 -9.95 3.61
C VAL A 67 -6.48 -10.69 2.27
N SER A 68 -6.08 -11.97 2.30
CA SER A 68 -5.99 -12.78 1.08
C SER A 68 -7.24 -12.69 0.22
N ASP A 69 -7.03 -12.53 -1.09
CA ASP A 69 -8.04 -12.42 -2.12
C ASP A 69 -8.89 -11.13 -2.14
N ASP A 70 -8.63 -10.20 -1.20
CA ASP A 70 -9.23 -8.87 -1.27
C ASP A 70 -8.80 -8.14 -2.55
N ILE A 71 -9.78 -7.48 -3.17
CA ILE A 71 -9.52 -6.64 -4.34
C ILE A 71 -9.19 -5.23 -3.85
N ILE A 72 -7.96 -4.80 -4.10
CA ILE A 72 -7.48 -3.46 -3.73
C ILE A 72 -7.99 -2.40 -4.72
N CYS A 73 -7.96 -2.72 -6.01
CA CYS A 73 -8.57 -1.92 -7.07
C CYS A 73 -8.94 -2.81 -8.26
N ARG A 74 -9.95 -2.42 -9.03
CA ARG A 74 -10.44 -3.17 -10.20
C ARG A 74 -10.06 -2.48 -11.50
N GLN A 75 -9.74 -3.28 -12.50
CA GLN A 75 -9.58 -2.82 -13.89
C GLN A 75 -10.85 -2.09 -14.34
N GLY A 76 -10.66 -0.94 -14.99
CA GLY A 76 -11.76 -0.10 -15.49
C GLY A 76 -12.37 0.86 -14.48
N GLU A 77 -12.10 0.73 -13.17
CA GLU A 77 -12.55 1.70 -12.18
C GLU A 77 -11.82 3.05 -12.32
N PRO A 78 -12.43 4.16 -11.87
CA PRO A 78 -11.75 5.46 -11.83
C PRO A 78 -10.47 5.38 -10.98
N ALA A 79 -9.39 5.99 -11.48
CA ALA A 79 -8.14 6.08 -10.74
C ALA A 79 -8.13 7.38 -9.92
N ASP A 80 -8.35 7.26 -8.63
CA ASP A 80 -8.44 8.37 -7.67
C ASP A 80 -7.32 8.37 -6.63
N SER A 81 -6.46 7.36 -6.64
CA SER A 81 -5.43 7.17 -5.62
C SER A 81 -4.24 6.35 -6.13
N LEU A 82 -3.08 6.62 -5.52
CA LEU A 82 -1.86 5.81 -5.57
C LEU A 82 -1.84 4.91 -4.34
N PHE A 83 -1.38 3.68 -4.49
CA PHE A 83 -1.14 2.76 -3.38
C PHE A 83 0.35 2.53 -3.18
N VAL A 84 0.79 2.63 -1.94
CA VAL A 84 2.13 2.24 -1.49
C VAL A 84 2.00 0.94 -0.71
N LEU A 85 2.58 -0.13 -1.23
CA LEU A 85 2.61 -1.45 -0.60
C LEU A 85 3.70 -1.47 0.46
N ALA A 86 3.30 -1.52 1.72
CA ALA A 86 4.20 -1.46 2.88
C ALA A 86 4.57 -2.84 3.40
N GLN A 87 3.66 -3.82 3.31
CA GLN A 87 3.91 -5.20 3.75
C GLN A 87 3.10 -6.18 2.88
N GLY A 88 3.64 -7.39 2.73
CA GLY A 88 3.03 -8.46 1.96
C GLY A 88 3.32 -8.35 0.47
N HIS A 89 2.50 -9.02 -0.32
CA HIS A 89 2.60 -9.01 -1.78
C HIS A 89 1.22 -9.02 -2.43
N VAL A 90 1.17 -8.52 -3.67
CA VAL A 90 -0.07 -8.41 -4.42
C VAL A 90 0.09 -8.99 -5.81
N HIS A 91 -1.00 -9.48 -6.39
CA HIS A 91 -1.07 -9.96 -7.76
C HIS A 91 -1.74 -8.92 -8.64
N VAL A 92 -1.05 -8.48 -9.67
CA VAL A 92 -1.59 -7.63 -10.73
C VAL A 92 -2.15 -8.53 -11.81
N VAL A 93 -3.45 -8.45 -12.03
CA VAL A 93 -4.16 -9.27 -13.01
C VAL A 93 -4.98 -8.38 -13.93
N GLY A 94 -5.17 -8.82 -15.17
CA GLY A 94 -6.05 -8.16 -16.12
C GLY A 94 -6.90 -9.14 -16.87
N ASP A 95 -8.07 -8.72 -17.26
CA ASP A 95 -8.93 -9.50 -18.11
C ASP A 95 -8.51 -9.31 -19.58
N SER A 96 -8.56 -10.37 -20.38
CA SER A 96 -8.37 -10.27 -21.83
C SER A 96 -9.44 -9.35 -22.43
N ARG A 97 -9.19 -8.81 -23.64
CA ARG A 97 -10.10 -7.88 -24.31
C ARG A 97 -11.53 -8.44 -24.49
N ASP A 98 -11.66 -9.75 -24.57
CA ASP A 98 -12.94 -10.48 -24.67
C ASP A 98 -13.52 -10.89 -23.29
N GLY A 99 -12.81 -10.60 -22.18
CA GLY A 99 -13.26 -10.91 -20.82
C GLY A 99 -13.23 -12.40 -20.46
N THR A 100 -12.69 -13.26 -21.35
CA THR A 100 -12.76 -14.72 -21.17
C THR A 100 -11.63 -15.29 -20.32
N VAL A 101 -10.48 -14.62 -20.29
CA VAL A 101 -9.28 -15.11 -19.59
C VAL A 101 -8.68 -14.00 -18.72
N ARG A 102 -8.43 -14.34 -17.47
CA ARG A 102 -7.69 -13.49 -16.55
C ARG A 102 -6.20 -13.85 -16.57
N HIS A 103 -5.38 -12.89 -16.96
CA HIS A 103 -3.93 -13.05 -17.00
C HIS A 103 -3.29 -12.39 -15.78
N LYS A 104 -2.34 -13.08 -15.16
CA LYS A 104 -1.48 -12.50 -14.13
C LYS A 104 -0.31 -11.81 -14.83
N PHE A 105 -0.25 -10.50 -14.71
CA PHE A 105 0.82 -9.69 -15.31
C PHE A 105 2.08 -9.66 -14.45
N ALA A 106 1.89 -9.50 -13.11
CA ALA A 106 3.00 -9.37 -12.18
C ALA A 106 2.61 -9.79 -10.77
N THR A 107 3.62 -10.04 -9.94
CA THR A 107 3.53 -10.00 -8.48
C THR A 107 4.39 -8.85 -8.01
N LEU A 108 3.85 -7.98 -7.16
CA LEU A 108 4.60 -6.93 -6.50
C LEU A 108 4.81 -7.33 -5.05
N GLU A 109 6.03 -7.17 -4.56
CA GLU A 109 6.42 -7.40 -3.16
C GLU A 109 6.76 -6.06 -2.51
N ALA A 110 6.44 -5.93 -1.22
CA ALA A 110 6.77 -4.74 -0.45
C ALA A 110 8.31 -4.58 -0.28
N PRO A 111 8.87 -3.35 -0.34
CA PRO A 111 8.18 -2.10 -0.62
C PRO A 111 7.94 -1.89 -2.12
N ALA A 112 6.75 -1.47 -2.51
CA ALA A 112 6.40 -1.18 -3.89
C ALA A 112 5.30 -0.11 -3.97
N TYR A 113 4.96 0.34 -5.16
CA TYR A 113 3.80 1.20 -5.40
C TYR A 113 3.05 0.75 -6.66
N PHE A 114 1.78 1.10 -6.74
CA PHE A 114 0.93 0.80 -7.91
C PHE A 114 -0.27 1.75 -8.00
N GLY A 115 -0.91 1.76 -9.16
CA GLY A 115 -2.07 2.59 -9.43
C GLY A 115 -1.75 3.99 -9.96
N GLU A 116 -0.47 4.28 -10.19
CA GLU A 116 0.07 5.54 -10.70
C GLU A 116 -0.38 5.85 -12.13
N MET A 117 -0.48 4.81 -12.99
CA MET A 117 -0.80 4.98 -14.41
C MET A 117 -2.10 5.74 -14.64
N GLY A 118 -3.14 5.35 -13.92
CA GLY A 118 -4.44 5.99 -14.05
C GLY A 118 -4.42 7.46 -13.59
N LEU A 119 -3.63 7.78 -12.55
CA LEU A 119 -3.48 9.15 -12.06
C LEU A 119 -2.71 10.03 -13.02
N LEU A 120 -1.61 9.53 -13.60
CA LEU A 120 -0.76 10.25 -14.55
C LEU A 120 -1.46 10.48 -15.88
N LEU A 121 -2.14 9.47 -16.39
CA LEU A 121 -2.77 9.50 -17.72
C LEU A 121 -4.21 10.02 -17.70
N GLY A 122 -4.80 10.21 -16.51
CA GLY A 122 -6.23 10.51 -16.37
C GLY A 122 -7.13 9.38 -16.88
N ALA A 123 -6.61 8.14 -16.91
CA ALA A 123 -7.28 6.96 -17.43
C ALA A 123 -7.85 6.10 -16.30
N PRO A 124 -8.82 5.22 -16.57
CA PRO A 124 -9.25 4.19 -15.61
C PRO A 124 -8.11 3.25 -15.22
N ARG A 125 -8.29 2.49 -14.10
CA ARG A 125 -7.35 1.45 -13.67
C ARG A 125 -7.06 0.46 -14.81
N GLY A 126 -5.79 0.26 -15.13
CA GLY A 126 -5.36 -0.62 -16.22
C GLY A 126 -5.43 -2.11 -15.86
N ALA A 127 -5.47 -2.44 -14.57
CA ALA A 127 -5.48 -3.80 -14.07
C ALA A 127 -6.23 -3.90 -12.74
N THR A 128 -6.60 -5.12 -12.37
CA THR A 128 -7.09 -5.47 -11.03
C THR A 128 -5.92 -5.87 -10.16
N VAL A 129 -5.88 -5.40 -8.92
CA VAL A 129 -4.85 -5.77 -7.95
C VAL A 129 -5.50 -6.52 -6.79
N LEU A 130 -4.97 -7.72 -6.52
CA LEU A 130 -5.45 -8.65 -5.51
C LEU A 130 -4.42 -8.80 -4.40
N ALA A 131 -4.85 -8.76 -3.16
CA ALA A 131 -4.00 -9.10 -2.02
C ALA A 131 -3.68 -10.61 -2.02
N SER A 132 -2.44 -10.95 -1.71
CA SER A 132 -2.00 -12.34 -1.55
C SER A 132 -1.46 -12.53 -0.13
N GLY A 133 -2.31 -13.03 0.76
CA GLY A 133 -2.07 -13.04 2.19
C GLY A 133 -2.43 -11.73 2.87
N ASP A 134 -1.86 -11.49 4.05
CA ASP A 134 -2.03 -10.23 4.77
C ASP A 134 -1.19 -9.12 4.11
N VAL A 135 -1.85 -8.05 3.73
CA VAL A 135 -1.25 -6.93 3.01
C VAL A 135 -1.53 -5.62 3.73
N MET A 136 -0.50 -4.81 3.88
CA MET A 136 -0.63 -3.43 4.34
C MET A 136 -0.30 -2.48 3.20
N CYS A 137 -1.30 -1.70 2.78
CA CYS A 137 -1.12 -0.59 1.85
C CYS A 137 -1.33 0.75 2.55
N TYR A 138 -0.66 1.76 2.03
CA TYR A 138 -0.99 3.16 2.29
C TYR A 138 -1.53 3.79 1.01
N GLN A 139 -2.65 4.47 1.13
CA GLN A 139 -3.33 5.12 0.00
C GLN A 139 -3.07 6.63 0.03
N LEU A 140 -2.60 7.16 -1.08
CA LEU A 140 -2.47 8.59 -1.34
C LEU A 140 -3.55 9.00 -2.33
N ASP A 141 -4.40 9.95 -1.97
CA ASP A 141 -5.43 10.43 -2.88
C ASP A 141 -4.85 11.28 -4.02
N LYS A 142 -5.65 11.48 -5.07
CA LYS A 142 -5.25 12.25 -6.26
C LYS A 142 -4.78 13.66 -5.90
N ARG A 143 -5.38 14.33 -4.92
CA ARG A 143 -4.99 15.70 -4.53
C ARG A 143 -3.59 15.74 -3.95
N GLY A 144 -3.28 14.79 -3.05
CA GLY A 144 -1.95 14.64 -2.48
C GLY A 144 -0.92 14.29 -3.54
N PHE A 145 -1.26 13.40 -4.46
CA PHE A 145 -0.40 13.04 -5.58
C PHE A 145 -0.13 14.23 -6.52
N ASP A 146 -1.17 14.95 -6.94
CA ASP A 146 -1.04 16.14 -7.79
C ASP A 146 -0.22 17.26 -7.12
N ALA A 147 -0.32 17.41 -5.79
CA ALA A 147 0.47 18.38 -5.04
C ALA A 147 1.97 18.03 -5.07
N ILE A 148 2.32 16.75 -4.97
CA ILE A 148 3.70 16.27 -5.08
C ILE A 148 4.25 16.52 -6.49
N LEU A 149 3.50 16.14 -7.51
CA LEU A 149 3.93 16.35 -8.91
C LEU A 149 4.13 17.83 -9.26
N LYS A 150 3.30 18.72 -8.68
CA LYS A 150 3.49 20.18 -8.86
C LYS A 150 4.74 20.69 -8.17
N ALA A 151 5.05 20.17 -6.99
CA ALA A 151 6.26 20.55 -6.25
C ALA A 151 7.52 19.95 -6.86
N ARG A 152 7.42 18.74 -7.45
CA ARG A 152 8.53 17.94 -7.98
C ARG A 152 8.17 17.32 -9.34
N PRO A 153 8.24 18.11 -10.44
CA PRO A 153 7.93 17.60 -11.78
C PRO A 153 8.82 16.43 -12.22
N GLU A 154 10.03 16.32 -11.68
CA GLU A 154 10.96 15.21 -11.94
C GLU A 154 10.40 13.85 -11.55
N ILE A 155 9.48 13.78 -10.58
CA ILE A 155 8.79 12.54 -10.20
C ILE A 155 7.91 12.05 -11.36
N ALA A 156 7.20 12.95 -12.03
CA ALA A 156 6.40 12.59 -13.21
C ALA A 156 7.28 12.04 -14.33
N THR A 157 8.47 12.61 -14.54
CA THR A 157 9.44 12.12 -15.52
C THR A 157 9.93 10.71 -15.18
N ALA A 158 10.35 10.49 -13.92
CA ALA A 158 10.80 9.18 -13.48
C ALA A 158 9.70 8.11 -13.61
N MET A 159 8.46 8.44 -13.25
CA MET A 159 7.32 7.54 -13.43
C MET A 159 7.07 7.23 -14.91
N SER A 160 7.17 8.23 -15.80
CA SER A 160 6.98 8.04 -17.24
C SER A 160 8.04 7.11 -17.84
N GLU A 161 9.28 7.15 -17.38
CA GLU A 161 10.34 6.22 -17.81
C GLU A 161 10.04 4.78 -17.40
N VAL A 162 9.55 4.57 -16.19
CA VAL A 162 9.13 3.24 -15.72
C VAL A 162 7.97 2.71 -16.55
N LEU A 163 6.98 3.55 -16.84
CA LEU A 163 5.84 3.19 -17.69
C LEU A 163 6.29 2.81 -19.10
N LEU A 164 7.21 3.57 -19.69
CA LEU A 164 7.73 3.29 -21.03
C LEU A 164 8.40 1.91 -21.08
N ARG A 165 9.18 1.56 -20.05
CA ARG A 165 9.80 0.22 -19.93
C ARG A 165 8.76 -0.88 -19.82
N MET A 166 7.69 -0.68 -19.05
CA MET A 166 6.60 -1.66 -18.93
C MET A 166 5.83 -1.83 -20.25
N PHE A 167 5.56 -0.74 -20.98
CA PHE A 167 4.90 -0.81 -22.29
C PHE A 167 5.75 -1.54 -23.32
N VAL A 168 7.05 -1.29 -23.37
CA VAL A 168 7.97 -2.00 -24.27
C VAL A 168 8.01 -3.49 -23.97
N LEU A 169 8.01 -3.88 -22.69
CA LEU A 169 7.97 -5.29 -22.28
C LEU A 169 6.65 -5.98 -22.67
N CYS A 170 5.53 -5.29 -22.57
CA CYS A 170 4.21 -5.83 -22.97
C CYS A 170 4.00 -5.91 -24.49
N LEU A 171 4.77 -5.18 -25.29
CA LEU A 171 4.70 -5.21 -26.75
C LEU A 171 5.58 -6.31 -27.38
N VAL A 172 6.51 -6.87 -26.60
CA VAL A 172 7.49 -7.90 -27.04
C VAL A 172 7.05 -9.31 -26.63
N LEU A 173 5.98 -9.45 -25.81
CA LEU A 173 5.34 -10.71 -25.46
C LEU A 173 4.02 -10.89 -26.17
#